data_2c90b016f8a89333b4b59947ab859ca7
#
_entry.id   2c90b016f8a89333b4b59947ab859ca7
#
_cell.length_a   1.000
_cell.length_b   1.000
_cell.length_c   1.000
_cell.angle_alpha   90.00
_cell.angle_beta   90.00
_cell.angle_gamma   90.00
#
_symmetry.space_group_name_H-M   'P 1'
#
loop_
_entity.id
_entity.type
_entity.pdbx_description
1 polymer ?
#
loop_
_entity_poly.entity_id
_entity_poly.type
_entity_poly.pdbx_seq_one_letter_code
_entity_poly.pdbx_strand_id
1 'polypeptide(L)'
;MINNYVKMICGMLQLPMPQVFYSDNALQPGQHARLTPDGKQLYLRKLKAASLDQLFAASSELRREWQRRNDNARYYGEYKIREELSLREFSMQPAEVDANAFAAVVVSAFFGVEPVFDEYPGVTRSRIDSRIAEIRREEFPRLAAMKLPH
;
A
#
# COMPACT_ATOMS: atom_id res chain seq x y z
N MET A 1 -14.88 10.56 -0.72
CA MET A 1 -14.39 9.53 0.22
C MET A 1 -12.91 9.20 -0.01
N ILE A 2 -12.53 8.84 -1.23
CA ILE A 2 -11.14 8.42 -1.48
C ILE A 2 -10.10 9.53 -1.26
N ASN A 3 -10.42 10.78 -1.57
CA ASN A 3 -9.50 11.90 -1.30
C ASN A 3 -9.23 12.05 0.19
N ASN A 4 -10.25 11.89 1.02
CA ASN A 4 -10.08 11.94 2.48
C ASN A 4 -9.25 10.77 2.99
N TYR A 5 -9.43 9.59 2.40
CA TYR A 5 -8.62 8.41 2.73
C TYR A 5 -7.15 8.63 2.38
N VAL A 6 -6.87 9.12 1.16
CA VAL A 6 -5.50 9.43 0.72
C VAL A 6 -4.87 10.47 1.64
N LYS A 7 -5.62 11.53 1.96
CA LYS A 7 -5.14 12.60 2.87
C LYS A 7 -4.78 12.03 4.24
N MET A 8 -5.60 11.14 4.76
CA MET A 8 -5.35 10.50 6.05
C MET A 8 -4.07 9.65 6.02
N ILE A 9 -3.91 8.83 4.99
CA ILE A 9 -2.70 8.01 4.83
C ILE A 9 -1.45 8.91 4.74
N CYS A 10 -1.53 9.98 3.95
CA CYS A 10 -0.42 10.94 3.84
C CYS A 10 -0.10 11.57 5.20
N GLY A 11 -1.12 11.92 5.98
CA GLY A 11 -0.93 12.42 7.34
C GLY A 11 -0.23 11.42 8.24
N MET A 12 -0.63 10.15 8.20
CA MET A 12 0.00 9.08 8.98
C MET A 12 1.47 8.88 8.61
N LEU A 13 1.79 8.97 7.32
CA LEU A 13 3.14 8.74 6.80
C LEU A 13 3.97 10.02 6.69
N GLN A 14 3.40 11.17 7.05
CA GLN A 14 4.05 12.47 6.93
C GLN A 14 4.52 12.76 5.50
N LEU A 15 3.65 12.45 4.54
CA LEU A 15 3.89 12.70 3.12
C LEU A 15 3.10 13.92 2.65
N PRO A 16 3.63 14.70 1.71
CA PRO A 16 2.82 15.72 1.05
C PRO A 16 1.68 15.06 0.26
N MET A 17 0.52 15.70 0.25
CA MET A 17 -0.65 15.19 -0.45
C MET A 17 -0.42 15.27 -1.96
N PRO A 18 -0.49 14.15 -2.70
CA PRO A 18 -0.41 14.19 -4.15
C PRO A 18 -1.69 14.76 -4.75
N GLN A 19 -1.59 15.25 -5.97
CA GLN A 19 -2.76 15.58 -6.75
C GLN A 19 -3.40 14.28 -7.26
N VAL A 20 -4.71 14.12 -7.04
CA VAL A 20 -5.43 12.89 -7.37
C VAL A 20 -6.13 13.02 -8.70
N PHE A 21 -5.90 12.09 -9.60
CA PHE A 21 -6.54 12.02 -10.91
C PHE A 21 -7.22 10.69 -11.12
N TYR A 22 -8.35 10.71 -11.81
CA TYR A 22 -9.05 9.49 -12.23
C TYR A 22 -8.78 9.31 -13.73
N SER A 23 -8.01 8.28 -14.09
CA SER A 23 -7.63 8.05 -15.48
C SER A 23 -7.28 6.59 -15.73
N ASP A 24 -8.09 5.91 -16.53
CA ASP A 24 -7.79 4.53 -16.93
C ASP A 24 -6.58 4.46 -17.85
N ASN A 25 -6.32 5.51 -18.64
CA ASN A 25 -5.20 5.55 -19.57
C ASN A 25 -3.84 5.58 -18.89
N ALA A 26 -3.77 6.08 -17.65
CA ALA A 26 -2.54 6.16 -16.88
C ALA A 26 -2.22 4.84 -16.16
N LEU A 27 -3.09 3.85 -16.25
CA LEU A 27 -2.99 2.58 -15.51
C LEU A 27 -2.91 1.41 -16.48
N GLN A 28 -2.15 0.39 -16.09
CA GLN A 28 -2.10 -0.88 -16.82
C GLN A 28 -3.33 -1.72 -16.49
N PRO A 29 -3.68 -2.72 -17.35
CA PRO A 29 -4.77 -3.63 -17.04
C PRO A 29 -4.60 -4.27 -15.67
N GLY A 30 -5.66 -4.25 -14.86
CA GLY A 30 -5.64 -4.81 -13.51
C GLY A 30 -4.99 -3.93 -12.46
N GLN A 31 -4.36 -2.82 -12.83
CA GLN A 31 -3.78 -1.87 -11.89
C GLN A 31 -4.85 -0.92 -11.37
N HIS A 32 -4.92 -0.74 -10.06
CA HIS A 32 -5.95 0.08 -9.42
C HIS A 32 -5.47 1.49 -9.05
N ALA A 33 -4.16 1.65 -8.85
CA ALA A 33 -3.56 2.93 -8.47
C ALA A 33 -2.11 3.00 -8.93
N ARG A 34 -1.63 4.20 -9.22
CA ARG A 34 -0.22 4.45 -9.55
C ARG A 34 0.20 5.84 -9.05
N LEU A 35 1.23 5.88 -8.23
CA LEU A 35 1.86 7.14 -7.83
C LEU A 35 3.05 7.40 -8.76
N THR A 36 3.18 8.65 -9.23
CA THR A 36 4.33 9.03 -10.08
C THR A 36 5.63 8.98 -9.28
N PRO A 37 6.78 8.77 -9.95
CA PRO A 37 8.09 8.66 -9.26
C PRO A 37 8.44 9.87 -8.39
N ASP A 38 7.95 11.06 -8.75
CA ASP A 38 8.16 12.27 -7.95
C ASP A 38 7.20 12.40 -6.77
N GLY A 39 6.23 11.49 -6.65
CA GLY A 39 5.25 11.50 -5.57
C GLY A 39 4.17 12.57 -5.67
N LYS A 40 4.11 13.30 -6.78
CA LYS A 40 3.21 14.46 -6.92
C LYS A 40 1.83 14.14 -7.47
N GLN A 41 1.68 13.02 -8.18
CA GLN A 41 0.43 12.65 -8.84
C GLN A 41 0.06 11.22 -8.51
N LEU A 42 -1.17 11.02 -8.06
CA LEU A 42 -1.75 9.70 -7.82
C LEU A 42 -2.87 9.47 -8.82
N TYR A 43 -2.69 8.47 -9.68
CA TYR A 43 -3.68 8.06 -10.66
C TYR A 43 -4.50 6.90 -10.11
N LEU A 44 -5.80 7.02 -10.20
CA LEU A 44 -6.77 6.02 -9.75
C LEU A 44 -7.67 5.61 -10.90
N ARG A 45 -8.10 4.35 -10.88
CA ARG A 45 -9.03 3.86 -11.89
C ARG A 45 -10.39 4.54 -11.72
N LYS A 46 -11.04 4.84 -12.84
CA LYS A 46 -12.41 5.39 -12.83
C LYS A 46 -13.38 4.29 -12.40
N LEU A 47 -14.02 4.49 -11.27
CA LEU A 47 -15.04 3.59 -10.72
C LEU A 47 -16.22 4.41 -10.24
N LYS A 48 -17.42 3.81 -10.26
CA LYS A 48 -18.62 4.48 -9.73
C LYS A 48 -18.51 4.75 -8.25
N ALA A 49 -17.84 3.83 -7.52
CA ALA A 49 -17.54 3.97 -6.10
C ALA A 49 -16.17 3.37 -5.85
N ALA A 50 -15.46 3.87 -4.84
CA ALA A 50 -14.15 3.33 -4.47
C ALA A 50 -14.30 1.86 -4.04
N SER A 51 -13.42 0.99 -4.55
CA SER A 51 -13.35 -0.42 -4.14
C SER A 51 -12.28 -0.61 -3.08
N LEU A 52 -12.39 -1.72 -2.34
CA LEU A 52 -11.34 -2.08 -1.37
C LEU A 52 -10.00 -2.32 -2.06
N ASP A 53 -10.01 -2.92 -3.25
CA ASP A 53 -8.78 -3.12 -4.03
C ASP A 53 -8.11 -1.80 -4.40
N GLN A 54 -8.91 -0.78 -4.74
CA GLN A 54 -8.39 0.55 -5.05
C GLN A 54 -7.79 1.22 -3.81
N LEU A 55 -8.47 1.12 -2.67
CA LEU A 55 -7.98 1.66 -1.40
C LEU A 55 -6.71 0.96 -0.94
N PHE A 56 -6.66 -0.36 -1.10
CA PHE A 56 -5.47 -1.14 -0.81
C PHE A 56 -4.30 -0.72 -1.71
N ALA A 57 -4.53 -0.60 -3.01
CA ALA A 57 -3.50 -0.21 -3.97
C ALA A 57 -2.97 1.20 -3.69
N ALA A 58 -3.86 2.15 -3.39
CA ALA A 58 -3.45 3.51 -3.03
C ALA A 58 -2.59 3.52 -1.77
N SER A 59 -2.96 2.73 -0.76
CA SER A 59 -2.19 2.60 0.49
C SER A 59 -0.80 2.05 0.22
N SER A 60 -0.70 1.01 -0.61
CA SER A 60 0.58 0.40 -0.99
C SER A 60 1.48 1.39 -1.71
N GLU A 61 0.93 2.15 -2.66
CA GLU A 61 1.70 3.13 -3.44
C GLU A 61 2.23 4.25 -2.56
N LEU A 62 1.44 4.75 -1.63
CA LEU A 62 1.87 5.79 -0.70
C LEU A 62 2.93 5.24 0.27
N ARG A 63 2.78 3.99 0.71
CA ARG A 63 3.79 3.36 1.56
C ARG A 63 5.13 3.21 0.84
N ARG A 64 5.12 2.89 -0.46
CA ARG A 64 6.36 2.82 -1.26
C ARG A 64 7.05 4.18 -1.34
N GLU A 65 6.31 5.27 -1.45
CA GLU A 65 6.89 6.61 -1.39
C GLU A 65 7.53 6.87 -0.02
N TRP A 66 6.84 6.48 1.05
CA TRP A 66 7.38 6.56 2.41
C TRP A 66 8.68 5.76 2.54
N GLN A 67 8.73 4.56 1.98
CA GLN A 67 9.94 3.72 1.99
C GLN A 67 11.12 4.43 1.31
N ARG A 68 10.88 5.02 0.14
CA ARG A 68 11.93 5.72 -0.60
C ARG A 68 12.47 6.93 0.17
N ARG A 69 11.61 7.63 0.87
CA ARG A 69 11.99 8.83 1.62
C ARG A 69 12.66 8.52 2.95
N ASN A 70 12.29 7.43 3.60
CA ASN A 70 12.73 7.15 4.96
C ASN A 70 13.86 6.14 5.06
N ASP A 71 13.90 5.15 4.18
CA ASP A 71 14.98 4.16 4.19
C ASP A 71 15.09 3.50 2.81
N ASN A 72 15.51 4.27 1.84
CA ASN A 72 15.62 3.82 0.46
C ASN A 72 16.56 2.62 0.31
N ALA A 73 17.68 2.63 1.03
CA ALA A 73 18.66 1.55 0.94
C ALA A 73 18.09 0.21 1.41
N ARG A 74 17.33 0.21 2.52
CA ARG A 74 16.72 -1.00 3.08
C ARG A 74 15.71 -1.61 2.11
N TYR A 75 14.88 -0.76 1.48
CA TYR A 75 13.76 -1.24 0.67
C TYR A 75 14.12 -1.43 -0.80
N TYR A 76 15.02 -0.62 -1.34
CA TYR A 76 15.30 -0.58 -2.77
C TYR A 76 16.76 -0.79 -3.15
N GLY A 77 17.66 -0.98 -2.18
CA GLY A 77 19.07 -1.20 -2.46
C GLY A 77 19.32 -2.43 -3.33
N GLU A 78 18.56 -3.50 -3.12
CA GLU A 78 18.64 -4.74 -3.88
C GLU A 78 17.31 -5.11 -4.55
N TYR A 79 16.42 -4.13 -4.71
CA TYR A 79 15.10 -4.35 -5.29
C TYR A 79 15.19 -4.69 -6.77
N LYS A 80 14.42 -5.71 -7.20
CA LYS A 80 14.32 -6.13 -8.59
C LYS A 80 12.88 -6.12 -9.06
N ILE A 81 12.68 -5.80 -10.34
CA ILE A 81 11.35 -5.75 -10.93
C ILE A 81 10.76 -7.14 -11.15
N ARG A 82 9.44 -7.22 -11.29
CA ARG A 82 8.71 -8.49 -11.38
C ARG A 82 9.19 -9.38 -12.52
N GLU A 83 9.56 -8.79 -13.67
CA GLU A 83 9.98 -9.51 -14.86
C GLU A 83 11.27 -10.31 -14.68
N GLU A 84 12.09 -9.95 -13.69
CA GLU A 84 13.36 -10.61 -13.41
C GLU A 84 13.25 -11.75 -12.40
N LEU A 85 12.08 -11.89 -11.76
CA LEU A 85 11.91 -12.78 -10.61
C LEU A 85 10.66 -13.64 -10.74
N SER A 86 10.66 -14.79 -10.05
CA SER A 86 9.42 -15.53 -9.80
C SER A 86 8.49 -14.71 -8.89
N LEU A 87 7.21 -15.09 -8.84
CA LEU A 87 6.26 -14.42 -7.94
C LEU A 87 6.73 -14.52 -6.49
N ARG A 88 7.24 -15.68 -6.08
CA ARG A 88 7.76 -15.89 -4.73
C ARG A 88 8.91 -14.93 -4.42
N GLU A 89 9.90 -14.87 -5.29
CA GLU A 89 11.07 -14.00 -5.08
C GLU A 89 10.67 -12.52 -5.07
N PHE A 90 9.83 -12.11 -6.00
CA PHE A 90 9.35 -10.74 -6.07
C PHE A 90 8.57 -10.33 -4.81
N SER A 91 7.60 -11.16 -4.40
CA SER A 91 6.72 -10.86 -3.28
C SER A 91 7.41 -10.89 -1.92
N MET A 92 8.58 -11.54 -1.84
CA MET A 92 9.38 -11.64 -0.60
C MET A 92 10.31 -10.48 -0.37
N GLN A 93 10.46 -9.60 -1.33
CA GLN A 93 11.33 -8.42 -1.17
C GLN A 93 10.82 -7.50 -0.06
N PRO A 94 11.71 -6.88 0.73
CA PRO A 94 11.29 -6.03 1.85
C PRO A 94 10.28 -4.95 1.47
N ALA A 95 10.44 -4.31 0.32
CA ALA A 95 9.52 -3.27 -0.14
C ALA A 95 8.12 -3.83 -0.40
N GLU A 96 8.02 -5.02 -1.00
CA GLU A 96 6.74 -5.65 -1.31
C GLU A 96 6.03 -6.16 -0.05
N VAL A 97 6.77 -6.83 0.84
CA VAL A 97 6.23 -7.30 2.11
C VAL A 97 5.71 -6.15 2.95
N ASP A 98 6.49 -5.09 3.09
CA ASP A 98 6.11 -3.93 3.90
C ASP A 98 4.91 -3.18 3.31
N ALA A 99 4.89 -2.96 1.99
CA ALA A 99 3.78 -2.25 1.35
C ALA A 99 2.46 -3.02 1.48
N ASN A 100 2.49 -4.33 1.27
CA ASN A 100 1.32 -5.20 1.45
C ASN A 100 0.86 -5.22 2.91
N ALA A 101 1.80 -5.33 3.85
CA ALA A 101 1.48 -5.35 5.27
C ALA A 101 0.86 -4.03 5.73
N PHE A 102 1.45 -2.91 5.33
CA PHE A 102 0.90 -1.59 5.68
C PHE A 102 -0.51 -1.40 5.13
N ALA A 103 -0.72 -1.73 3.85
CA ALA A 103 -2.04 -1.62 3.24
C ALA A 103 -3.08 -2.50 3.96
N ALA A 104 -2.69 -3.72 4.37
CA ALA A 104 -3.56 -4.60 5.15
C ALA A 104 -3.91 -4.00 6.51
N VAL A 105 -2.94 -3.41 7.20
CA VAL A 105 -3.16 -2.77 8.51
C VAL A 105 -4.19 -1.65 8.39
N VAL A 106 -4.03 -0.75 7.42
CA VAL A 106 -4.93 0.41 7.31
C VAL A 106 -6.30 0.02 6.79
N VAL A 107 -6.41 -0.85 5.81
CA VAL A 107 -7.70 -1.31 5.30
C VAL A 107 -8.47 -2.07 6.40
N SER A 108 -7.80 -2.92 7.14
CA SER A 108 -8.41 -3.64 8.26
C SER A 108 -8.89 -2.67 9.35
N ALA A 109 -8.06 -1.71 9.73
CA ALA A 109 -8.40 -0.76 10.79
C ALA A 109 -9.60 0.12 10.41
N PHE A 110 -9.67 0.57 9.16
CA PHE A 110 -10.67 1.55 8.76
C PHE A 110 -11.95 0.92 8.20
N PHE A 111 -11.88 -0.26 7.63
CA PHE A 111 -13.04 -0.90 6.98
C PHE A 111 -13.45 -2.22 7.62
N GLY A 112 -12.70 -2.70 8.60
CA GLY A 112 -13.02 -3.95 9.29
C GLY A 112 -12.88 -5.19 8.40
N VAL A 113 -12.09 -5.11 7.33
CA VAL A 113 -11.88 -6.21 6.39
C VAL A 113 -10.43 -6.67 6.47
N GLU A 114 -10.22 -7.96 6.71
CA GLU A 114 -8.88 -8.54 6.71
C GLU A 114 -8.52 -8.95 5.27
N PRO A 115 -7.60 -8.25 4.60
CA PRO A 115 -7.15 -8.67 3.29
C PRO A 115 -6.53 -10.06 3.32
N VAL A 116 -6.78 -10.84 2.27
CA VAL A 116 -6.18 -12.17 2.09
C VAL A 116 -5.19 -12.13 0.94
N PHE A 117 -4.13 -12.92 1.06
CA PHE A 117 -3.04 -12.96 0.08
C PHE A 117 -2.93 -14.35 -0.51
N ASP A 118 -4.05 -14.90 -0.96
CA ASP A 118 -4.14 -16.27 -1.46
C ASP A 118 -3.31 -16.50 -2.73
N GLU A 119 -3.08 -15.43 -3.52
CA GLU A 119 -2.25 -15.50 -4.72
C GLU A 119 -0.77 -15.68 -4.43
N TYR A 120 -0.34 -15.44 -3.19
CA TYR A 120 1.06 -15.58 -2.81
C TYR A 120 1.36 -16.93 -2.17
N PRO A 121 2.61 -17.43 -2.30
CA PRO A 121 3.04 -18.62 -1.57
C PRO A 121 2.91 -18.46 -0.05
N GLY A 122 2.76 -19.59 0.66
CA GLY A 122 2.59 -19.58 2.11
C GLY A 122 3.71 -18.89 2.87
N VAL A 123 4.96 -19.00 2.38
CA VAL A 123 6.12 -18.34 3.00
C VAL A 123 5.99 -16.82 2.90
N THR A 124 5.49 -16.30 1.77
CA THR A 124 5.24 -14.87 1.58
C THR A 124 4.14 -14.38 2.51
N ARG A 125 3.04 -15.14 2.60
CA ARG A 125 1.93 -14.80 3.50
C ARG A 125 2.38 -14.73 4.96
N SER A 126 3.19 -15.69 5.40
CA SER A 126 3.76 -15.66 6.76
C SER A 126 4.62 -14.44 7.01
N ARG A 127 5.40 -14.04 6.02
CA ARG A 127 6.26 -12.86 6.12
C ARG A 127 5.41 -11.58 6.21
N ILE A 128 4.35 -11.49 5.42
CA ILE A 128 3.41 -10.37 5.47
C ILE A 128 2.72 -10.32 6.84
N ASP A 129 2.26 -11.45 7.35
CA ASP A 129 1.60 -11.52 8.66
C ASP A 129 2.52 -11.06 9.79
N SER A 130 3.79 -11.46 9.75
CA SER A 130 4.79 -11.01 10.72
C SER A 130 5.00 -9.50 10.64
N ARG A 131 5.06 -8.95 9.43
CA ARG A 131 5.22 -7.51 9.23
C ARG A 131 3.99 -6.72 9.68
N ILE A 132 2.79 -7.25 9.45
CA ILE A 132 1.54 -6.67 9.97
C ILE A 132 1.63 -6.52 11.49
N ALA A 133 2.04 -7.58 12.19
CA ALA A 133 2.17 -7.54 13.64
C ALA A 133 3.18 -6.49 14.11
N GLU A 134 4.32 -6.38 13.41
CA GLU A 134 5.32 -5.35 13.71
C GLU A 134 4.76 -3.94 13.53
N ILE A 135 4.11 -3.67 12.40
CA ILE A 135 3.54 -2.34 12.11
C ILE A 135 2.50 -1.97 13.16
N ARG A 136 1.61 -2.90 13.51
CA ARG A 136 0.60 -2.66 14.55
C ARG A 136 1.20 -2.34 15.91
N ARG A 137 2.27 -3.05 16.27
CA ARG A 137 2.91 -2.89 17.58
C ARG A 137 3.79 -1.65 17.66
N GLU A 138 4.59 -1.40 16.62
CA GLU A 138 5.69 -0.45 16.66
C GLU A 138 5.36 0.90 16.03
N GLU A 139 4.59 0.90 14.95
CA GLU A 139 4.34 2.13 14.19
C GLU A 139 2.98 2.74 14.49
N PHE A 140 1.93 1.92 14.57
CA PHE A 140 0.56 2.41 14.71
C PHE A 140 -0.22 1.66 15.80
N PRO A 141 0.27 1.66 17.05
CA PRO A 141 -0.40 0.90 18.12
C PRO A 141 -1.82 1.38 18.42
N ARG A 142 -2.18 2.59 18.01
CA ARG A 142 -3.51 3.16 18.23
C ARG A 142 -4.49 2.91 17.08
N LEU A 143 -4.03 2.37 15.97
CA LEU A 143 -4.92 2.15 14.81
C LEU A 143 -6.06 1.21 15.13
N ALA A 144 -5.81 0.19 15.94
CA ALA A 144 -6.86 -0.78 16.33
C ALA A 144 -8.01 -0.14 17.11
N ALA A 145 -7.76 1.01 17.75
CA ALA A 145 -8.78 1.75 18.49
C ALA A 145 -9.46 2.82 17.65
N MET A 146 -8.98 3.09 16.44
CA MET A 146 -9.58 4.09 15.56
C MET A 146 -10.73 3.48 14.77
N LYS A 147 -11.85 4.20 14.75
CA LYS A 147 -12.95 3.90 13.84
C LYS A 147 -13.07 5.06 12.88
N LEU A 148 -13.14 4.76 11.58
CA LEU A 148 -13.44 5.79 10.60
C LEU A 148 -14.84 6.32 10.81
N PRO A 149 -15.02 7.64 10.79
CA PRO A 149 -16.34 8.21 10.68
C PRO A 149 -16.90 7.82 9.32
N HIS A 150 -18.07 7.22 9.34
CA HIS A 150 -18.79 6.85 8.13
C HIS A 150 -19.48 8.04 7.53
#